data_f2c548742bc9f6ea1c58d2585d8f67b8
#
_entry.id   f2c548742bc9f6ea1c58d2585d8f67b8
#
_cell.length_a   1.000
_cell.length_b   1.000
_cell.length_c   1.000
_cell.angle_alpha   90.00
_cell.angle_beta   90.00
_cell.angle_gamma   90.00
#
_symmetry.space_group_name_H-M   'P 1'
#
loop_
_entity.id
_entity.type
_entity.pdbx_description
1 polymer ?
#
loop_
_entity_poly.entity_id
_entity_poly.type
_entity_poly.pdbx_seq_one_letter_code
_entity_poly.pdbx_strand_id
1 'polypeptide(L)'
;IKFCYRKNQALNIANEMMTTEGLEAAIRHFEREEGINLDGRYCVCDDYSTWTPCYKLYLEADGLDPARAAELLDSCLSRECWGYHGCRKLGEIGPPRVVLIPEGSFAAYDRMLADSGRYTAQGKPLRILNSPKARHWFEQLEEMKKL
;
A
#
# COMPACT_ATOMS: atom_id res chain seq x y z
N ILE A 1 9.44 5.83 -26.56
CA ILE A 1 9.49 5.07 -25.84
C ILE A 1 8.59 4.53 -24.98
N LYS A 2 8.65 3.41 -24.58
CA LYS A 2 7.62 2.84 -24.03
C LYS A 2 7.83 2.43 -22.69
N PHE A 3 6.84 2.25 -21.96
CA PHE A 3 6.88 1.94 -20.62
C PHE A 3 7.02 0.52 -20.38
N CYS A 4 7.74 0.15 -19.35
CA CYS A 4 7.89 -1.22 -18.92
C CYS A 4 6.84 -1.66 -17.92
N TYR A 5 5.99 -0.74 -17.48
CA TYR A 5 5.03 -1.06 -16.44
C TYR A 5 3.64 -1.11 -17.00
N ARG A 6 2.84 -2.06 -16.51
CA ARG A 6 1.43 -2.04 -16.78
C ARG A 6 0.80 -0.91 -16.02
N LYS A 7 -0.36 -0.48 -16.49
CA LYS A 7 -1.06 0.63 -15.91
C LYS A 7 -1.32 0.49 -14.44
N ASN A 8 -1.52 -0.75 -13.96
CA ASN A 8 -1.85 -0.98 -12.57
C ASN A 8 -0.71 -1.52 -11.74
N GLN A 9 0.53 -1.33 -12.18
CA GLN A 9 1.70 -1.79 -11.43
C GLN A 9 2.53 -0.66 -10.88
N ALA A 10 2.03 0.57 -10.97
CA ALA A 10 2.77 1.72 -10.46
C ALA A 10 1.80 2.78 -9.99
N LEU A 11 2.21 3.52 -8.99
CA LEU A 11 1.52 4.71 -8.53
C LEU A 11 2.40 5.90 -8.78
N ASN A 12 1.78 7.03 -9.09
CA ASN A 12 2.53 8.22 -9.44
C ASN A 12 1.77 9.44 -8.96
N ILE A 13 2.08 9.91 -7.76
CA ILE A 13 1.43 11.08 -7.20
C ILE A 13 2.08 12.36 -7.74
N ALA A 14 3.41 12.37 -7.80
CA ALA A 14 4.14 13.57 -8.20
C ALA A 14 5.32 13.21 -9.11
N ASN A 15 5.06 12.37 -10.10
CA ASN A 15 6.08 11.91 -11.07
C ASN A 15 7.18 11.05 -10.46
N GLU A 16 6.95 10.49 -9.30
CA GLU A 16 7.98 9.68 -8.66
C GLU A 16 7.94 8.22 -9.09
N MET A 17 6.82 7.77 -9.65
CA MET A 17 6.68 6.42 -10.20
C MET A 17 7.05 5.31 -9.20
N MET A 18 6.22 5.16 -8.16
CA MET A 18 6.41 4.07 -7.22
C MET A 18 5.95 2.76 -7.87
N THR A 19 6.86 1.80 -8.00
CA THR A 19 6.56 0.52 -8.61
C THR A 19 6.28 -0.53 -7.54
N THR A 20 5.68 -1.66 -7.96
CA THR A 20 5.48 -2.77 -7.03
C THR A 20 6.81 -3.30 -6.52
N GLU A 21 7.84 -3.29 -7.36
CA GLU A 21 9.15 -3.77 -6.93
C GLU A 21 9.74 -2.90 -5.83
N GLY A 22 9.64 -1.59 -5.97
CA GLY A 22 10.12 -0.68 -4.95
C GLY A 22 9.33 -0.81 -3.67
N LEU A 23 8.03 -0.94 -3.79
CA LEU A 23 7.17 -1.14 -2.63
C LEU A 23 7.52 -2.43 -1.91
N GLU A 24 7.70 -3.52 -2.65
CA GLU A 24 8.01 -4.79 -2.03
C GLU A 24 9.37 -4.77 -1.33
N ALA A 25 10.34 -4.09 -1.91
CA ALA A 25 11.64 -3.95 -1.27
C ALA A 25 11.53 -3.15 0.03
N ALA A 26 10.74 -2.08 0.01
CA ALA A 26 10.54 -1.27 1.21
C ALA A 26 9.84 -2.08 2.31
N ILE A 27 8.86 -2.89 1.93
CA ILE A 27 8.15 -3.72 2.89
C ILE A 27 9.07 -4.77 3.50
N ARG A 28 9.97 -5.35 2.71
CA ARG A 28 10.95 -6.30 3.25
C ARG A 28 11.85 -5.66 4.30
N HIS A 29 12.27 -4.43 4.06
CA HIS A 29 13.04 -3.69 5.07
C HIS A 29 12.21 -3.44 6.32
N PHE A 30 10.97 -3.05 6.13
CA PHE A 30 10.06 -2.77 7.23
C PHE A 30 9.86 -4.03 8.09
N GLU A 31 9.65 -5.16 7.43
CA GLU A 31 9.45 -6.43 8.15
C GLU A 31 10.66 -6.79 9.00
N ARG A 32 11.85 -6.59 8.44
CA ARG A 32 13.07 -6.89 9.20
C ARG A 32 13.23 -5.99 10.41
N GLU A 33 12.95 -4.71 10.24
CA GLU A 33 13.09 -3.75 11.32
C GLU A 33 12.07 -3.98 12.42
N GLU A 34 10.84 -4.34 12.05
CA GLU A 34 9.80 -4.58 13.05
C GLU A 34 9.79 -6.01 13.58
N GLY A 35 10.52 -6.90 12.94
CA GLY A 35 10.52 -8.30 13.35
C GLY A 35 9.21 -9.00 13.08
N ILE A 36 8.52 -8.64 12.02
CA ILE A 36 7.23 -9.25 11.67
C ILE A 36 7.28 -9.75 10.23
N ASN A 37 6.27 -10.51 9.88
CA ASN A 37 6.13 -11.02 8.52
C ASN A 37 4.68 -10.79 8.08
N LEU A 38 4.51 -9.89 7.13
CA LEU A 38 3.18 -9.60 6.58
C LEU A 38 2.72 -10.69 5.63
N ASP A 39 3.66 -11.50 5.14
CA ASP A 39 3.35 -12.62 4.24
C ASP A 39 2.56 -12.14 3.02
N GLY A 40 2.94 -10.98 2.50
CA GLY A 40 2.31 -10.43 1.31
C GLY A 40 0.95 -9.81 1.54
N ARG A 41 0.49 -9.70 2.77
CA ARG A 41 -0.83 -9.16 3.07
C ARG A 41 -0.75 -7.66 3.33
N TYR A 42 -0.52 -6.91 2.28
CA TYR A 42 -0.47 -5.46 2.33
C TYR A 42 -0.80 -4.91 0.95
N CYS A 43 -1.29 -3.68 0.90
CA CYS A 43 -1.51 -3.00 -0.36
C CYS A 43 -1.43 -1.49 -0.14
N VAL A 44 -1.35 -0.74 -1.23
CA VAL A 44 -1.15 0.69 -1.17
C VAL A 44 -2.08 1.39 -2.14
N CYS A 45 -2.51 2.59 -1.78
CA CYS A 45 -3.22 3.46 -2.71
C CYS A 45 -2.75 4.89 -2.49
N ASP A 46 -3.04 5.74 -3.47
CA ASP A 46 -2.80 7.16 -3.31
C ASP A 46 -3.94 7.77 -2.50
N ASP A 47 -3.64 8.80 -1.75
CA ASP A 47 -4.61 9.44 -0.87
C ASP A 47 -4.49 10.95 -1.04
N TYR A 48 -5.57 11.55 -1.53
CA TYR A 48 -5.64 12.98 -1.77
C TYR A 48 -6.54 13.68 -0.76
N SER A 49 -6.86 13.02 0.33
CA SER A 49 -7.76 13.58 1.33
C SER A 49 -7.06 14.56 2.26
N THR A 50 -5.74 14.59 2.26
CA THR A 50 -4.98 15.53 3.06
C THR A 50 -4.45 16.66 2.19
N TRP A 51 -3.96 17.73 2.82
CA TRP A 51 -3.48 18.90 2.09
C TRP A 51 -2.41 18.53 1.08
N THR A 52 -1.45 17.71 1.48
CA THR A 52 -0.43 17.18 0.59
C THR A 52 -0.78 15.71 0.32
N PRO A 53 -0.85 15.30 -0.94
CA PRO A 53 -1.19 13.89 -1.21
C PRO A 53 -0.12 12.96 -0.68
N CYS A 54 -0.54 11.77 -0.32
CA CYS A 54 0.38 10.80 0.26
C CYS A 54 -0.06 9.39 -0.13
N TYR A 55 0.75 8.41 0.26
CA TYR A 55 0.40 7.01 0.07
C TYR A 55 -0.24 6.49 1.34
N LYS A 56 -1.28 5.68 1.18
CA LYS A 56 -1.94 5.00 2.29
C LYS A 56 -1.68 3.51 2.13
N LEU A 57 -1.14 2.90 3.17
CA LEU A 57 -0.81 1.47 3.16
C LEU A 57 -1.73 0.74 4.11
N TYR A 58 -2.36 -0.31 3.60
CA TYR A 58 -3.17 -1.21 4.41
C TYR A 58 -2.31 -2.42 4.75
N LEU A 59 -2.11 -2.66 6.03
CA LEU A 59 -1.31 -3.78 6.51
C LEU A 59 -2.18 -4.72 7.33
N GLU A 60 -2.21 -5.99 6.97
CA GLU A 60 -2.95 -6.98 7.75
C GLU A 60 -2.06 -7.42 8.89
N ALA A 61 -2.15 -6.70 9.99
CA ALA A 61 -1.31 -6.94 11.16
C ALA A 61 -1.98 -6.33 12.38
N ASP A 62 -1.60 -6.80 13.56
CA ASP A 62 -2.05 -6.16 14.78
C ASP A 62 -0.84 -6.00 15.69
N GLY A 63 -1.02 -5.28 16.79
CA GLY A 63 0.07 -5.06 17.71
C GLY A 63 1.08 -4.01 17.29
N LEU A 64 0.86 -3.37 16.15
CA LEU A 64 1.74 -2.30 15.69
C LEU A 64 1.12 -0.94 16.02
N ASP A 65 1.98 0.04 16.26
CA ASP A 65 1.54 1.41 16.38
C ASP A 65 1.51 2.01 14.97
N PRO A 66 0.33 2.40 14.46
CA PRO A 66 0.26 2.91 13.08
C PRO A 66 1.14 4.13 12.83
N ALA A 67 1.26 5.02 13.78
CA ALA A 67 2.10 6.22 13.60
C ALA A 67 3.57 5.85 13.47
N ARG A 68 4.04 4.95 14.33
CA ARG A 68 5.42 4.51 14.27
C ARG A 68 5.69 3.70 13.01
N ALA A 69 4.74 2.86 12.62
CA ALA A 69 4.85 2.09 11.40
C ALA A 69 4.94 3.02 10.19
N ALA A 70 4.17 4.09 10.20
CA ALA A 70 4.21 5.07 9.11
C ALA A 70 5.58 5.74 9.00
N GLU A 71 6.16 6.10 10.14
CA GLU A 71 7.49 6.71 10.14
C GLU A 71 8.54 5.77 9.60
N LEU A 72 8.49 4.52 10.03
CA LEU A 72 9.46 3.53 9.57
C LEU A 72 9.28 3.24 8.09
N LEU A 73 8.03 3.14 7.63
CA LEU A 73 7.77 2.91 6.21
C LEU A 73 8.22 4.09 5.36
N ASP A 74 8.09 5.32 5.87
CA ASP A 74 8.59 6.49 5.17
C ASP A 74 10.09 6.36 4.92
N SER A 75 10.83 5.94 5.93
CA SER A 75 12.26 5.72 5.81
C SER A 75 12.58 4.60 4.81
N CYS A 76 11.84 3.50 4.87
CA CYS A 76 12.07 2.38 3.99
C CYS A 76 11.76 2.74 2.54
N LEU A 77 10.66 3.45 2.32
CA LEU A 77 10.30 3.90 0.97
C LEU A 77 11.33 4.87 0.42
N SER A 78 11.83 5.77 1.26
CA SER A 78 12.85 6.73 0.84
C SER A 78 14.13 6.03 0.45
N ARG A 79 14.45 4.94 1.13
CA ARG A 79 15.66 4.18 0.84
C ARG A 79 15.55 3.39 -0.45
N GLU A 80 14.38 2.78 -0.68
CA GLU A 80 14.20 1.89 -1.82
C GLU A 80 13.65 2.57 -3.07
N CYS A 81 12.98 3.71 -2.90
CA CYS A 81 12.32 4.39 -4.01
C CYS A 81 12.91 5.79 -4.13
N TRP A 82 13.89 5.91 -5.00
CA TRP A 82 14.62 7.16 -5.15
C TRP A 82 13.73 8.34 -5.50
N GLY A 83 12.78 8.13 -6.40
CA GLY A 83 11.84 9.19 -6.76
C GLY A 83 10.97 9.62 -5.60
N TYR A 84 10.54 8.65 -4.79
CA TYR A 84 9.76 8.96 -3.61
C TYR A 84 10.55 9.86 -2.65
N HIS A 85 11.82 9.50 -2.44
CA HIS A 85 12.67 10.29 -1.56
C HIS A 85 12.76 11.75 -2.02
N GLY A 86 12.97 11.94 -3.31
CA GLY A 86 13.07 13.29 -3.87
C GLY A 86 11.79 14.10 -3.68
N CYS A 87 10.66 13.49 -3.94
CA CYS A 87 9.38 14.17 -3.80
C CYS A 87 9.06 14.47 -2.35
N ARG A 88 9.46 13.60 -1.41
CA ARG A 88 9.29 13.88 -0.01
C ARG A 88 10.13 15.10 0.42
N LYS A 89 11.37 15.17 -0.08
CA LYS A 89 12.24 16.29 0.22
C LYS A 89 11.69 17.61 -0.30
N LEU A 90 11.05 17.57 -1.45
CA LEU A 90 10.48 18.78 -2.05
C LEU A 90 9.11 19.13 -1.48
N GLY A 91 8.55 18.28 -0.63
CA GLY A 91 7.24 18.53 -0.06
C GLY A 91 6.09 18.25 -1.00
N GLU A 92 6.34 17.57 -2.10
CA GLU A 92 5.30 17.23 -3.07
C GLU A 92 4.45 16.05 -2.61
N ILE A 93 5.01 15.21 -1.73
CA ILE A 93 4.31 14.07 -1.16
C ILE A 93 4.44 14.15 0.34
N GLY A 94 3.32 13.94 1.05
CA GLY A 94 3.32 13.94 2.49
C GLY A 94 3.74 12.59 3.07
N PRO A 95 3.86 12.50 4.40
CA PRO A 95 4.23 11.23 5.03
C PRO A 95 3.16 10.17 4.77
N PRO A 96 3.56 8.91 4.67
CA PRO A 96 2.58 7.86 4.39
C PRO A 96 1.66 7.65 5.57
N ARG A 97 0.48 7.13 5.26
CA ARG A 97 -0.49 6.76 6.29
C ARG A 97 -0.58 5.25 6.34
N VAL A 98 -0.67 4.70 7.54
CA VAL A 98 -0.78 3.26 7.73
C VAL A 98 -2.12 2.96 8.36
N VAL A 99 -2.85 2.01 7.76
CA VAL A 99 -4.10 1.51 8.32
C VAL A 99 -3.90 0.03 8.57
N LEU A 100 -4.05 -0.36 9.85
CA LEU A 100 -3.95 -1.77 10.22
C LEU A 100 -5.33 -2.40 10.05
N ILE A 101 -5.38 -3.51 9.33
CA ILE A 101 -6.64 -4.21 9.09
C ILE A 101 -6.59 -5.57 9.75
N PRO A 102 -7.75 -6.14 10.10
CA PRO A 102 -7.79 -7.38 10.87
C PRO A 102 -7.25 -8.58 10.11
N GLU A 103 -6.81 -9.56 10.87
CA GLU A 103 -6.37 -10.82 10.31
C GLU A 103 -7.50 -11.44 9.50
N GLY A 104 -7.16 -11.97 8.33
CA GLY A 104 -8.17 -12.56 7.45
C GLY A 104 -8.77 -11.61 6.44
N SER A 105 -8.37 -10.33 6.46
CA SER A 105 -8.95 -9.34 5.55
C SER A 105 -8.63 -9.66 4.09
N PHE A 106 -7.40 -10.00 3.78
CA PHE A 106 -7.04 -10.31 2.40
C PHE A 106 -7.69 -11.61 1.93
N ALA A 107 -7.83 -12.60 2.81
CA ALA A 107 -8.53 -13.82 2.46
C ALA A 107 -10.01 -13.54 2.18
N ALA A 108 -10.61 -12.63 2.95
CA ALA A 108 -12.01 -12.26 2.72
C ALA A 108 -12.16 -11.53 1.39
N TYR A 109 -11.20 -10.68 1.05
CA TYR A 109 -11.23 -9.99 -0.23
C TYR A 109 -11.14 -10.99 -1.39
N ASP A 110 -10.26 -11.98 -1.27
CA ASP A 110 -10.12 -13.00 -2.30
C ASP A 110 -11.40 -13.82 -2.45
N ARG A 111 -12.06 -14.14 -1.35
CA ARG A 111 -13.34 -14.85 -1.41
C ARG A 111 -14.41 -14.01 -2.09
N MET A 112 -14.42 -12.71 -1.81
CA MET A 112 -15.39 -11.83 -2.45
C MET A 112 -15.17 -11.80 -3.97
N LEU A 113 -13.91 -11.75 -4.40
CA LEU A 113 -13.60 -11.80 -5.83
C LEU A 113 -14.04 -13.12 -6.46
N ALA A 114 -13.79 -14.22 -5.78
CA ALA A 114 -14.18 -15.53 -6.29
C ALA A 114 -15.69 -15.63 -6.41
N ASP A 115 -16.42 -15.16 -5.41
CA ASP A 115 -17.87 -15.20 -5.41
C ASP A 115 -18.47 -14.34 -6.50
N SER A 116 -17.80 -13.26 -6.87
CA SER A 116 -18.28 -12.38 -7.91
C SER A 116 -17.87 -12.84 -9.31
N GLY A 117 -17.16 -13.96 -9.41
CA GLY A 117 -16.70 -14.47 -10.70
C GLY A 117 -15.50 -13.73 -11.25
N ARG A 118 -14.87 -12.90 -10.44
CA ARG A 118 -13.72 -12.11 -10.90
C ARG A 118 -12.38 -12.69 -10.49
N TYR A 119 -12.42 -13.85 -9.89
CA TYR A 119 -11.19 -14.48 -9.45
C TYR A 119 -10.32 -14.79 -10.66
N THR A 120 -9.05 -14.42 -10.60
CA THR A 120 -8.12 -14.76 -11.63
C THR A 120 -7.22 -15.86 -11.11
N ALA A 121 -7.06 -16.89 -11.88
CA ALA A 121 -6.28 -18.04 -11.45
C ALA A 121 -4.80 -17.75 -11.37
N GLN A 122 -4.38 -16.56 -11.75
CA GLN A 122 -2.96 -16.25 -11.75
C GLN A 122 -2.39 -15.98 -10.38
N GLY A 123 -3.24 -15.82 -9.39
CA GLY A 123 -2.79 -15.73 -8.03
C GLY A 123 -1.87 -14.58 -7.70
N LYS A 124 -1.88 -13.55 -8.51
CA LYS A 124 -1.04 -12.39 -8.21
C LYS A 124 -1.61 -11.64 -7.03
N PRO A 125 -0.80 -11.41 -6.02
CA PRO A 125 -1.31 -10.68 -4.86
C PRO A 125 -1.64 -9.24 -5.25
N LEU A 126 -2.69 -8.72 -4.61
CA LEU A 126 -3.06 -7.33 -4.78
C LEU A 126 -2.03 -6.47 -4.07
N ARG A 127 -1.46 -5.52 -4.79
CA ARG A 127 -0.48 -4.60 -4.22
C ARG A 127 -0.93 -3.16 -4.31
N ILE A 128 -1.49 -2.79 -5.45
CA ILE A 128 -1.88 -1.41 -5.70
C ILE A 128 -3.37 -1.35 -5.92
N LEU A 129 -4.05 -0.51 -5.14
CA LEU A 129 -5.49 -0.35 -5.23
C LEU A 129 -5.81 0.73 -6.26
N ASN A 130 -5.88 0.33 -7.52
CA ASN A 130 -6.16 1.28 -8.58
C ASN A 130 -7.53 1.12 -9.19
N SER A 131 -8.35 0.19 -8.69
CA SER A 131 -9.73 0.10 -9.13
C SER A 131 -10.62 0.68 -8.03
N PRO A 132 -11.69 1.40 -8.41
CA PRO A 132 -12.59 1.97 -7.41
C PRO A 132 -13.20 0.92 -6.49
N LYS A 133 -13.46 -0.26 -7.03
CA LYS A 133 -14.08 -1.33 -6.26
C LYS A 133 -13.15 -1.84 -5.16
N ALA A 134 -11.88 -2.06 -5.50
CA ALA A 134 -10.91 -2.51 -4.52
C ALA A 134 -10.69 -1.45 -3.45
N ARG A 135 -10.56 -0.17 -3.87
CA ARG A 135 -10.38 0.91 -2.91
C ARG A 135 -11.55 0.98 -1.95
N HIS A 136 -12.76 0.87 -2.47
CA HIS A 136 -13.96 0.95 -1.64
C HIS A 136 -13.99 -0.17 -0.61
N TRP A 137 -13.63 -1.39 -1.01
CA TRP A 137 -13.65 -2.53 -0.11
C TRP A 137 -12.71 -2.32 1.08
N PHE A 138 -11.49 -1.85 0.82
CA PHE A 138 -10.53 -1.60 1.89
C PHE A 138 -10.89 -0.38 2.71
N GLU A 139 -11.48 0.64 2.08
CA GLU A 139 -11.94 1.81 2.82
C GLU A 139 -13.04 1.46 3.81
N GLN A 140 -13.88 0.51 3.46
CA GLN A 140 -14.90 0.04 4.39
C GLN A 140 -14.29 -0.60 5.64
N LEU A 141 -13.20 -1.33 5.49
CA LEU A 141 -12.49 -1.88 6.64
C LEU A 141 -11.97 -0.79 7.54
N GLU A 142 -11.46 0.27 6.95
CA GLU A 142 -10.96 1.41 7.71
C GLU A 142 -12.10 2.08 8.49
N GLU A 143 -13.25 2.25 7.87
CA GLU A 143 -14.41 2.86 8.52
C GLU A 143 -14.92 2.00 9.68
N MET A 144 -14.97 0.69 9.50
CA MET A 144 -15.41 -0.20 10.56
C MET A 144 -14.52 -0.11 11.79
N LYS A 145 -13.26 0.18 11.60
CA LYS A 145 -12.32 0.28 12.69
C LYS A 145 -12.58 1.51 13.56
N LYS A 146 -13.22 2.52 13.01
CA LYS A 146 -13.51 3.74 13.75
C LYS A 146 -14.72 3.63 14.66
N LEU A 147 -15.48 2.57 14.53
CA LEU A 147 -16.63 2.32 15.41
C LEU A 147 -16.20 1.65 16.74
#